data_ef88bf9eb97e0c87c2af95f4b4aede53
#
_entry.id   ef88bf9eb97e0c87c2af95f4b4aede53
#
_cell.length_a   1.000
_cell.length_b   1.000
_cell.length_c   1.000
_cell.angle_alpha   90.00
_cell.angle_beta   90.00
_cell.angle_gamma   90.00
#
_symmetry.space_group_name_H-M   'P 1'
#
loop_
_entity.id
_entity.type
_entity.pdbx_description
1 polymer ?
#
loop_
_entity_poly.entity_id
_entity_poly.type
_entity_poly.pdbx_seq_one_letter_code
_entity_poly.pdbx_strand_id
1 'polypeptide(L)'
;MTSPGRRANLIDKLDYPSTGGQRRLLHPNDPGRVPAQDRRDDDSTRSDQTNAYAGSFFERVAEQIQERDREMMRRAVARYGGFACAVFCCLAAGSITTYSLYAPLFQSRLRYTQFQVNVVSITAELAMYLPVPVFGYICDRYGPGLSSFLAAILFGVGYFLAAFAYHAGPQGWPFGAMVFAFVPIGMGTSALYFAALTTCAKNFGRGKNKGVALAIPVASFGLSGMWQSQVGSRLLCERREDGSCGDINVFYFFLFLAVLLVCAGLLGGACLRILDEEEMIDDAVDELERSGLLNTDEFFHRAADHHGYGTIAPQDLSDSQFDLIRAEADHLKMKAEEERAKKNWLLNEETRRFLSDATMWWLAAGFFLVTGPGEAFINNLGTIIGTLYTPSISQHSTTPATHVSIVAITSTAARLFAGTVSDFVAPLPAHSSPHHRQGPDSIENSMASLPARRRFSISRIVFLIFFALLASLGQILLASGVVQGHAERFWVVSAFIGAGYGAVFSLCPIIIAAVWGVENFGTNWGIVAMMPAAGAAVWGVIYSAFYDWGSAAANVVPPTDGSDGDDILCYGKDCYAPTFWAMAISVWVACGLWLWAWRGPGGWLRRGVAV
;
A
#
# COMPACT_ATOMS: atom_id res chain seq x y z
N MET A 1 1.16 18.75 -50.38
CA MET A 1 1.05 17.51 -51.14
C MET A 1 1.02 16.34 -50.20
N THR A 2 -0.10 15.74 -50.17
CA THR A 2 -0.64 14.40 -50.03
C THR A 2 -0.70 13.87 -48.59
N SER A 3 -1.82 13.91 -48.04
CA SER A 3 -3.06 13.11 -47.99
C SER A 3 -3.15 12.19 -46.74
N PRO A 4 -4.29 12.09 -46.04
CA PRO A 4 -4.42 11.51 -44.71
C PRO A 4 -4.81 10.02 -44.76
N GLY A 5 -4.23 9.22 -43.89
CA GLY A 5 -4.49 7.79 -43.70
C GLY A 5 -5.34 7.49 -42.48
N ARG A 6 -6.54 7.12 -42.72
CA ARG A 6 -7.52 6.24 -42.02
C ARG A 6 -7.20 5.76 -40.59
N ARG A 7 -8.01 6.24 -39.65
CA ARG A 7 -8.35 5.53 -38.41
C ARG A 7 -9.15 4.28 -38.75
N ALA A 8 -8.62 3.11 -38.45
CA ALA A 8 -9.34 1.86 -38.51
C ALA A 8 -10.02 1.60 -37.17
N ASN A 9 -11.33 1.38 -37.21
CA ASN A 9 -12.19 1.01 -36.10
C ASN A 9 -11.83 -0.39 -35.60
N LEU A 10 -11.62 -0.54 -34.30
CA LEU A 10 -11.25 -1.77 -33.60
C LEU A 10 -12.51 -2.44 -32.98
N ILE A 11 -13.60 -2.55 -33.76
CA ILE A 11 -14.87 -3.16 -33.31
C ILE A 11 -15.30 -4.38 -34.13
N ASP A 12 -14.55 -4.76 -35.15
CA ASP A 12 -14.90 -5.94 -35.95
C ASP A 12 -13.90 -7.09 -35.78
N LYS A 13 -14.03 -7.82 -34.69
CA LYS A 13 -13.58 -9.25 -34.59
C LYS A 13 -14.21 -9.90 -33.34
N LEU A 14 -15.48 -10.18 -33.43
CA LEU A 14 -16.12 -11.25 -32.67
C LEU A 14 -16.80 -12.16 -33.67
N ASP A 15 -16.06 -13.16 -34.15
CA ASP A 15 -16.58 -14.27 -34.95
C ASP A 15 -17.47 -15.14 -34.06
N TYR A 16 -18.77 -15.14 -34.35
CA TYR A 16 -19.69 -16.17 -33.87
C TYR A 16 -19.65 -17.37 -34.82
N PRO A 17 -19.53 -18.61 -34.34
CA PRO A 17 -19.64 -19.78 -35.20
C PRO A 17 -21.09 -19.98 -35.65
N SER A 18 -21.32 -19.91 -36.95
CA SER A 18 -22.57 -20.23 -37.59
C SER A 18 -22.80 -21.76 -37.55
N THR A 19 -23.75 -22.18 -36.71
CA THR A 19 -24.27 -23.55 -36.79
C THR A 19 -25.31 -23.63 -37.90
N GLY A 20 -24.90 -24.21 -39.02
CA GLY A 20 -25.78 -24.54 -40.13
C GLY A 20 -26.70 -25.70 -39.76
N GLY A 21 -27.95 -25.38 -39.48
CA GLY A 21 -29.03 -26.35 -39.35
C GLY A 21 -29.62 -26.65 -40.73
N GLN A 22 -29.38 -27.83 -41.25
CA GLN A 22 -30.02 -28.36 -42.48
C GLN A 22 -31.54 -28.46 -42.29
N ARG A 23 -32.28 -27.69 -43.08
CA ARG A 23 -33.73 -27.92 -43.28
C ARG A 23 -33.91 -29.18 -44.13
N ARG A 24 -34.43 -30.26 -43.55
CA ARG A 24 -35.02 -31.39 -44.29
C ARG A 24 -36.38 -30.95 -44.84
N LEU A 25 -36.48 -30.91 -46.13
CA LEU A 25 -37.74 -30.85 -46.88
C LEU A 25 -38.46 -32.20 -46.73
N LEU A 26 -39.64 -32.19 -46.14
CA LEU A 26 -40.56 -33.32 -46.15
C LEU A 26 -41.51 -33.19 -47.36
N HIS A 27 -41.52 -34.25 -48.19
CA HIS A 27 -42.42 -34.40 -49.30
C HIS A 27 -43.89 -34.61 -48.88
N PRO A 28 -44.86 -34.11 -49.65
CA PRO A 28 -46.29 -34.33 -49.42
C PRO A 28 -46.74 -35.59 -50.12
N ASN A 29 -47.26 -36.56 -49.37
CA ASN A 29 -48.30 -37.52 -49.81
C ASN A 29 -48.54 -38.55 -48.71
N ASP A 30 -49.66 -38.47 -48.04
CA ASP A 30 -50.60 -39.58 -47.89
C ASP A 30 -51.96 -39.07 -47.32
N PRO A 31 -53.10 -39.60 -47.82
CA PRO A 31 -54.39 -39.05 -47.49
C PRO A 31 -55.15 -39.91 -46.46
N GLY A 32 -55.58 -39.29 -45.39
CA GLY A 32 -56.48 -39.86 -44.35
C GLY A 32 -57.47 -38.82 -43.87
N ARG A 33 -58.58 -38.68 -44.52
CA ARG A 33 -59.75 -37.87 -44.22
C ARG A 33 -60.51 -38.39 -42.99
N VAL A 34 -60.69 -37.61 -41.95
CA VAL A 34 -61.84 -37.69 -41.00
C VAL A 34 -62.29 -36.24 -40.69
N PRO A 35 -63.61 -35.95 -40.59
CA PRO A 35 -64.11 -34.61 -40.78
C PRO A 35 -64.07 -33.73 -39.52
N ALA A 36 -64.01 -32.46 -39.80
CA ALA A 36 -64.04 -31.35 -38.86
C ALA A 36 -65.31 -31.27 -38.05
N GLN A 37 -65.18 -31.08 -36.75
CA GLN A 37 -66.25 -30.51 -35.92
C GLN A 37 -65.73 -29.23 -35.28
N ASP A 38 -66.46 -28.16 -35.46
CA ASP A 38 -66.28 -26.81 -35.03
C ASP A 38 -65.83 -26.69 -33.57
N ARG A 39 -64.63 -26.17 -33.34
CA ARG A 39 -64.21 -25.43 -32.15
C ARG A 39 -63.32 -24.26 -32.58
N ARG A 40 -63.88 -23.27 -33.12
CA ARG A 40 -63.35 -21.92 -33.20
C ARG A 40 -64.02 -21.19 -32.06
N ASP A 41 -63.21 -20.78 -31.06
CA ASP A 41 -63.33 -19.51 -30.30
C ASP A 41 -62.54 -19.47 -28.97
N ASP A 42 -61.69 -20.48 -28.63
CA ASP A 42 -60.94 -20.42 -27.36
C ASP A 42 -59.38 -20.36 -27.51
N ASP A 43 -58.79 -20.40 -28.71
CA ASP A 43 -57.36 -20.46 -28.88
C ASP A 43 -56.66 -19.09 -29.07
N SER A 44 -57.43 -18.02 -29.38
CA SER A 44 -56.84 -16.68 -29.55
C SER A 44 -56.48 -16.01 -28.24
N THR A 45 -57.30 -16.24 -27.21
CA THR A 45 -57.06 -15.66 -25.87
C THR A 45 -55.92 -16.35 -25.11
N ARG A 46 -55.65 -17.64 -25.42
CA ARG A 46 -54.58 -18.43 -24.78
C ARG A 46 -53.21 -18.15 -25.37
N SER A 47 -53.13 -17.87 -26.68
CA SER A 47 -51.89 -17.48 -27.37
C SER A 47 -51.45 -16.07 -27.00
N ASP A 48 -52.40 -15.14 -26.82
CA ASP A 48 -52.11 -13.76 -26.39
C ASP A 48 -51.65 -13.68 -24.93
N GLN A 49 -52.21 -14.54 -24.04
CA GLN A 49 -51.78 -14.61 -22.66
C GLN A 49 -50.37 -15.22 -22.52
N THR A 50 -50.05 -16.27 -23.31
CA THR A 50 -48.69 -16.87 -23.28
C THR A 50 -47.63 -15.96 -23.90
N ASN A 51 -47.97 -15.20 -24.92
CA ASN A 51 -47.07 -14.21 -25.52
C ASN A 51 -46.87 -13.00 -24.59
N ALA A 52 -47.91 -12.54 -23.90
CA ALA A 52 -47.81 -11.46 -22.90
C ALA A 52 -47.00 -11.89 -21.68
N TYR A 53 -47.13 -13.16 -21.25
CA TYR A 53 -46.35 -13.72 -20.14
C TYR A 53 -44.88 -13.94 -20.53
N ALA A 54 -44.60 -14.38 -21.73
CA ALA A 54 -43.25 -14.51 -22.26
C ALA A 54 -42.58 -13.14 -22.44
N GLY A 55 -43.31 -12.13 -22.94
CA GLY A 55 -42.83 -10.76 -23.06
C GLY A 55 -42.43 -10.16 -21.71
N SER A 56 -43.30 -10.32 -20.69
CA SER A 56 -43.02 -9.83 -19.33
C SER A 56 -41.88 -10.58 -18.63
N PHE A 57 -41.63 -11.83 -19.00
CA PHE A 57 -40.51 -12.61 -18.50
C PHE A 57 -39.19 -12.14 -19.11
N PHE A 58 -39.12 -11.97 -20.42
CA PHE A 58 -37.93 -11.47 -21.09
C PHE A 58 -37.58 -10.03 -20.70
N GLU A 59 -38.59 -9.21 -20.47
CA GLU A 59 -38.40 -7.83 -19.99
C GLU A 59 -37.81 -7.79 -18.59
N ARG A 60 -38.31 -8.62 -17.67
CA ARG A 60 -37.74 -8.80 -16.31
C ARG A 60 -36.32 -9.35 -16.33
N VAL A 61 -36.02 -10.34 -17.17
CA VAL A 61 -34.67 -10.88 -17.33
C VAL A 61 -33.72 -9.83 -17.90
N ALA A 62 -34.18 -9.03 -18.87
CA ALA A 62 -33.39 -7.93 -19.44
C ALA A 62 -33.11 -6.82 -18.38
N GLU A 63 -34.10 -6.46 -17.56
CA GLU A 63 -33.93 -5.53 -16.46
C GLU A 63 -32.94 -6.05 -15.42
N GLN A 64 -33.04 -7.32 -15.03
CA GLN A 64 -32.10 -7.96 -14.08
C GLN A 64 -30.66 -8.01 -14.63
N ILE A 65 -30.49 -8.31 -15.92
CA ILE A 65 -29.16 -8.26 -16.56
C ILE A 65 -28.63 -6.82 -16.56
N GLN A 66 -29.47 -5.83 -16.86
CA GLN A 66 -29.07 -4.44 -16.90
C GLN A 66 -28.75 -3.88 -15.50
N GLU A 67 -29.48 -4.31 -14.48
CA GLU A 67 -29.17 -3.96 -13.08
C GLU A 67 -27.86 -4.59 -12.65
N ARG A 68 -27.64 -5.86 -12.94
CA ARG A 68 -26.38 -6.57 -12.66
C ARG A 68 -25.19 -5.91 -13.36
N ASP A 69 -25.32 -5.53 -14.62
CA ASP A 69 -24.25 -4.84 -15.36
C ASP A 69 -23.97 -3.45 -14.77
N ARG A 70 -25.00 -2.72 -14.34
CA ARG A 70 -24.85 -1.44 -13.63
C ARG A 70 -24.14 -1.62 -12.28
N GLU A 71 -24.46 -2.64 -11.53
CA GLU A 71 -23.81 -2.95 -10.26
C GLU A 71 -22.35 -3.37 -10.45
N MET A 72 -22.05 -4.24 -11.42
CA MET A 72 -20.68 -4.59 -11.76
C MET A 72 -19.85 -3.37 -12.15
N MET A 73 -20.45 -2.46 -12.94
CA MET A 73 -19.79 -1.22 -13.32
C MET A 73 -19.59 -0.29 -12.11
N ARG A 74 -20.59 -0.12 -11.24
CA ARG A 74 -20.46 0.66 -9.99
C ARG A 74 -19.36 0.10 -9.08
N ARG A 75 -19.28 -1.22 -8.95
CA ARG A 75 -18.24 -1.91 -8.16
C ARG A 75 -16.86 -1.73 -8.78
N ALA A 76 -16.71 -1.87 -10.10
CA ALA A 76 -15.46 -1.59 -10.78
C ALA A 76 -15.01 -0.14 -10.60
N VAL A 77 -15.93 0.82 -10.77
CA VAL A 77 -15.67 2.25 -10.53
C VAL A 77 -15.27 2.51 -9.07
N ALA A 78 -15.96 1.90 -8.11
CA ALA A 78 -15.62 2.02 -6.69
C ALA A 78 -14.23 1.45 -6.38
N ARG A 79 -13.86 0.29 -6.97
CA ARG A 79 -12.55 -0.36 -6.79
C ARG A 79 -11.42 0.50 -7.35
N TYR A 80 -11.52 0.95 -8.60
CA TYR A 80 -10.49 1.77 -9.22
C TYR A 80 -10.49 3.21 -8.70
N GLY A 81 -11.66 3.76 -8.38
CA GLY A 81 -11.81 5.06 -7.72
C GLY A 81 -11.18 5.06 -6.32
N GLY A 82 -11.42 4.00 -5.54
CA GLY A 82 -10.76 3.78 -4.25
C GLY A 82 -9.25 3.68 -4.37
N PHE A 83 -8.74 3.00 -5.41
CA PHE A 83 -7.31 2.95 -5.69
C PHE A 83 -6.71 4.32 -6.02
N ALA A 84 -7.34 5.08 -6.90
CA ALA A 84 -6.89 6.43 -7.27
C ALA A 84 -6.92 7.37 -6.04
N CYS A 85 -7.95 7.28 -5.21
CA CYS A 85 -8.04 8.00 -3.94
C CYS A 85 -6.92 7.59 -2.97
N ALA A 86 -6.61 6.30 -2.85
CA ALA A 86 -5.53 5.80 -2.01
C ALA A 86 -4.16 6.35 -2.45
N VAL A 87 -3.90 6.38 -3.77
CA VAL A 87 -2.70 6.99 -4.35
C VAL A 87 -2.60 8.47 -4.00
N PHE A 88 -3.71 9.22 -4.14
CA PHE A 88 -3.77 10.63 -3.78
C PHE A 88 -3.54 10.85 -2.26
N CYS A 89 -4.20 10.06 -1.42
CA CYS A 89 -4.00 10.12 0.04
C CYS A 89 -2.54 9.85 0.43
N CYS A 90 -1.90 8.84 -0.17
CA CYS A 90 -0.48 8.55 0.05
C CYS A 90 0.42 9.69 -0.45
N LEU A 91 0.10 10.29 -1.61
CA LEU A 91 0.85 11.42 -2.16
C LEU A 91 0.75 12.67 -1.28
N ALA A 92 -0.34 12.84 -0.54
CA ALA A 92 -0.51 13.92 0.42
C ALA A 92 0.14 13.60 1.80
N ALA A 93 0.00 12.35 2.28
CA ALA A 93 0.30 11.97 3.67
C ALA A 93 1.76 12.12 4.09
N GLY A 94 2.72 12.09 3.17
CA GLY A 94 4.15 12.13 3.50
C GLY A 94 4.70 13.53 3.82
N SER A 95 3.88 14.45 4.32
CA SER A 95 4.27 15.82 4.67
C SER A 95 5.40 15.90 5.70
N ILE A 96 5.55 14.90 6.56
CA ILE A 96 6.63 14.83 7.55
C ILE A 96 8.01 14.77 6.91
N THR A 97 8.13 14.24 5.68
CA THR A 97 9.40 14.18 4.93
C THR A 97 9.90 15.55 4.47
N THR A 98 9.07 16.59 4.56
CA THR A 98 9.48 17.98 4.30
C THR A 98 10.12 18.67 5.52
N TYR A 99 10.28 17.95 6.64
CA TYR A 99 10.82 18.51 7.89
C TYR A 99 12.15 19.24 7.70
N SER A 100 13.07 18.65 6.94
CA SER A 100 14.38 19.23 6.64
C SER A 100 14.33 20.58 5.90
N LEU A 101 13.18 20.94 5.33
CA LEU A 101 12.99 22.21 4.62
C LEU A 101 12.84 23.41 5.59
N TYR A 102 12.18 23.20 6.72
CA TYR A 102 11.89 24.26 7.70
C TYR A 102 12.62 24.08 9.05
N ALA A 103 13.23 22.94 9.29
CA ALA A 103 14.01 22.69 10.51
C ALA A 103 15.10 23.74 10.79
N PRO A 104 15.90 24.19 9.79
CA PRO A 104 16.87 25.27 10.00
C PRO A 104 16.23 26.60 10.44
N LEU A 105 14.97 26.86 10.01
CA LEU A 105 14.25 28.07 10.38
C LEU A 105 13.75 28.04 11.83
N PHE A 106 13.61 26.86 12.45
CA PHE A 106 13.36 26.75 13.87
C PHE A 106 14.57 27.21 14.70
N GLN A 107 15.80 26.95 14.23
CA GLN A 107 17.00 27.46 14.87
C GLN A 107 17.12 28.98 14.71
N SER A 108 17.02 29.47 13.48
CA SER A 108 17.26 30.90 13.18
C SER A 108 16.16 31.82 13.73
N ARG A 109 14.86 31.41 13.63
CA ARG A 109 13.73 32.26 13.97
C ARG A 109 13.14 32.00 15.36
N LEU A 110 13.06 30.71 15.79
CA LEU A 110 12.57 30.35 17.12
C LEU A 110 13.69 30.23 18.15
N ARG A 111 14.95 30.35 17.73
CA ARG A 111 16.15 30.18 18.57
C ARG A 111 16.21 28.83 19.28
N TYR A 112 15.71 27.76 18.60
CA TYR A 112 15.81 26.42 19.14
C TYR A 112 17.24 25.90 18.99
N THR A 113 17.71 25.17 20.02
CA THR A 113 18.96 24.41 19.91
C THR A 113 18.81 23.26 18.93
N GLN A 114 19.92 22.75 18.37
CA GLN A 114 19.87 21.57 17.47
C GLN A 114 19.22 20.38 18.15
N PHE A 115 19.47 20.18 19.43
CA PHE A 115 18.80 19.14 20.22
C PHE A 115 17.27 19.33 20.24
N GLN A 116 16.78 20.54 20.43
CA GLN A 116 15.33 20.83 20.42
C GLN A 116 14.73 20.57 19.04
N VAL A 117 15.39 20.94 17.96
CA VAL A 117 14.95 20.65 16.59
C VAL A 117 14.86 19.12 16.38
N ASN A 118 15.88 18.37 16.80
CA ASN A 118 15.85 16.91 16.69
C ASN A 118 14.76 16.26 17.57
N VAL A 119 14.49 16.81 18.77
CA VAL A 119 13.37 16.32 19.62
C VAL A 119 12.04 16.44 18.92
N VAL A 120 11.76 17.54 18.20
CA VAL A 120 10.52 17.71 17.43
C VAL A 120 10.41 16.64 16.33
N SER A 121 11.49 16.42 15.56
CA SER A 121 11.52 15.39 14.51
C SER A 121 11.34 13.97 15.07
N ILE A 122 12.11 13.60 16.08
CA ILE A 122 12.02 12.28 16.73
C ILE A 122 10.62 12.04 17.29
N THR A 123 10.03 13.07 17.94
CA THR A 123 8.66 12.97 18.47
C THR A 123 7.65 12.71 17.35
N ALA A 124 7.77 13.42 16.24
CA ALA A 124 6.91 13.22 15.08
C ALA A 124 7.03 11.79 14.51
N GLU A 125 8.24 11.26 14.41
CA GLU A 125 8.49 9.89 13.92
C GLU A 125 7.98 8.83 14.90
N LEU A 126 8.25 8.98 16.20
CA LEU A 126 7.70 8.08 17.21
C LEU A 126 6.16 8.08 17.17
N ALA A 127 5.55 9.27 17.07
CA ALA A 127 4.10 9.42 16.95
C ALA A 127 3.56 8.86 15.62
N MET A 128 4.37 8.82 14.55
CA MET A 128 4.00 8.22 13.28
C MET A 128 4.03 6.69 13.34
N TYR A 129 5.06 6.10 13.94
CA TYR A 129 5.27 4.65 13.84
C TYR A 129 4.67 3.84 15.00
N LEU A 130 4.70 4.35 16.25
CA LEU A 130 4.21 3.60 17.41
C LEU A 130 2.72 3.24 17.36
N PRO A 131 1.79 4.12 16.93
CA PRO A 131 0.36 3.80 16.89
C PRO A 131 -0.06 2.99 15.66
N VAL A 132 0.86 2.66 14.74
CA VAL A 132 0.59 1.96 13.48
C VAL A 132 -0.16 0.64 13.69
N PRO A 133 0.17 -0.25 14.65
CA PRO A 133 -0.60 -1.48 14.86
C PRO A 133 -2.07 -1.20 15.22
N VAL A 134 -2.32 -0.11 15.95
CA VAL A 134 -3.68 0.32 16.32
C VAL A 134 -4.44 0.80 15.09
N PHE A 135 -3.82 1.65 14.25
CA PHE A 135 -4.45 2.10 13.00
C PHE A 135 -4.65 0.95 12.02
N GLY A 136 -3.69 0.01 11.93
CA GLY A 136 -3.85 -1.22 11.17
C GLY A 136 -5.07 -2.02 11.62
N TYR A 137 -5.22 -2.23 12.93
CA TYR A 137 -6.38 -2.90 13.53
C TYR A 137 -7.70 -2.14 13.25
N ILE A 138 -7.71 -0.82 13.38
CA ILE A 138 -8.88 0.01 13.04
C ILE A 138 -9.27 -0.19 11.56
N CYS A 139 -8.29 -0.17 10.66
CA CYS A 139 -8.52 -0.40 9.24
C CYS A 139 -9.05 -1.82 8.95
N ASP A 140 -8.54 -2.83 9.66
CA ASP A 140 -8.95 -4.22 9.47
C ASP A 140 -10.36 -4.49 9.99
N ARG A 141 -10.75 -3.87 11.10
CA ARG A 141 -12.03 -4.13 11.78
C ARG A 141 -13.16 -3.16 11.38
N TYR A 142 -12.87 -1.86 11.37
CA TYR A 142 -13.88 -0.81 11.15
C TYR A 142 -13.83 -0.23 9.74
N GLY A 143 -12.87 -0.69 8.95
CA GLY A 143 -12.62 -0.20 7.61
C GLY A 143 -11.69 1.02 7.57
N PRO A 144 -11.07 1.27 6.40
CA PRO A 144 -10.08 2.32 6.21
C PRO A 144 -10.66 3.74 6.27
N GLY A 145 -11.96 3.91 5.97
CA GLY A 145 -12.62 5.22 5.98
C GLY A 145 -12.56 5.91 7.33
N LEU A 146 -12.78 5.18 8.43
CA LEU A 146 -12.71 5.74 9.80
C LEU A 146 -11.30 6.22 10.14
N SER A 147 -10.27 5.44 9.81
CA SER A 147 -8.87 5.82 10.03
C SER A 147 -8.49 7.07 9.24
N SER A 148 -8.97 7.17 7.99
CA SER A 148 -8.74 8.35 7.14
C SER A 148 -9.43 9.61 7.68
N PHE A 149 -10.65 9.48 8.20
CA PHE A 149 -11.37 10.60 8.84
C PHE A 149 -10.67 11.07 10.12
N LEU A 150 -10.19 10.13 10.94
CA LEU A 150 -9.40 10.45 12.12
C LEU A 150 -8.10 11.18 11.75
N ALA A 151 -7.44 10.78 10.67
CA ALA A 151 -6.27 11.45 10.14
C ALA A 151 -6.55 12.91 9.77
N ALA A 152 -7.71 13.23 9.16
CA ALA A 152 -8.09 14.60 8.85
C ALA A 152 -8.13 15.49 10.11
N ILE A 153 -8.72 14.99 11.20
CA ILE A 153 -8.79 15.71 12.48
C ILE A 153 -7.38 15.91 13.05
N LEU A 154 -6.57 14.86 13.07
CA LEU A 154 -5.21 14.90 13.62
C LEU A 154 -4.32 15.89 12.86
N PHE A 155 -4.35 15.86 11.53
CA PHE A 155 -3.59 16.82 10.72
C PHE A 155 -4.06 18.26 10.90
N GLY A 156 -5.38 18.48 10.93
CA GLY A 156 -5.95 19.80 11.18
C GLY A 156 -5.44 20.36 12.48
N VAL A 157 -5.63 19.65 13.60
CA VAL A 157 -5.17 20.07 14.93
C VAL A 157 -3.66 20.29 14.94
N GLY A 158 -2.87 19.34 14.41
CA GLY A 158 -1.41 19.40 14.47
C GLY A 158 -0.82 20.57 13.69
N TYR A 159 -1.17 20.72 12.42
CA TYR A 159 -0.60 21.78 11.58
C TYR A 159 -1.11 23.18 11.94
N PHE A 160 -2.39 23.33 12.35
CA PHE A 160 -2.85 24.61 12.86
C PHE A 160 -2.10 25.00 14.14
N LEU A 161 -1.95 24.06 15.07
CA LEU A 161 -1.20 24.33 16.31
C LEU A 161 0.26 24.69 16.01
N ALA A 162 0.93 23.97 15.11
CA ALA A 162 2.31 24.26 14.69
C ALA A 162 2.43 25.63 14.01
N ALA A 163 1.47 26.00 13.14
CA ALA A 163 1.45 27.30 12.47
C ALA A 163 1.36 28.44 13.48
N PHE A 164 0.44 28.37 14.44
CA PHE A 164 0.28 29.41 15.46
C PHE A 164 1.47 29.44 16.44
N ALA A 165 2.02 28.28 16.83
CA ALA A 165 3.21 28.22 17.66
C ALA A 165 4.42 28.86 16.96
N TYR A 166 4.58 28.65 15.66
CA TYR A 166 5.64 29.29 14.88
C TYR A 166 5.41 30.80 14.74
N HIS A 167 4.18 31.23 14.47
CA HIS A 167 3.83 32.65 14.32
C HIS A 167 4.02 33.47 15.60
N ALA A 168 3.79 32.84 16.74
CA ALA A 168 3.98 33.50 18.06
C ALA A 168 5.44 33.85 18.36
N GLY A 169 6.41 33.26 17.64
CA GLY A 169 7.84 33.55 17.78
C GLY A 169 8.47 33.01 19.08
N PRO A 170 9.74 33.35 19.33
CA PRO A 170 10.55 32.76 20.42
C PRO A 170 10.07 33.06 21.82
N GLN A 171 9.33 34.16 22.01
CA GLN A 171 8.77 34.56 23.31
C GLN A 171 7.29 34.20 23.47
N GLY A 172 6.67 33.59 22.46
CA GLY A 172 5.24 33.26 22.44
C GLY A 172 4.94 31.99 23.21
N TRP A 173 4.87 30.87 22.48
CA TRP A 173 4.50 29.59 23.06
C TRP A 173 5.73 28.80 23.53
N PRO A 174 5.61 28.01 24.63
CA PRO A 174 6.72 27.19 25.08
C PRO A 174 7.10 26.13 24.05
N PHE A 175 8.38 25.71 24.05
CA PHE A 175 8.91 24.64 23.18
C PHE A 175 8.03 23.38 23.16
N GLY A 176 7.49 23.00 24.34
CA GLY A 176 6.59 21.85 24.44
C GLY A 176 5.33 21.93 23.57
N ALA A 177 4.86 23.13 23.23
CA ALA A 177 3.71 23.30 22.36
C ALA A 177 4.03 22.87 20.90
N MET A 178 5.24 23.19 20.41
CA MET A 178 5.69 22.73 19.10
C MET A 178 5.85 21.21 19.09
N VAL A 179 6.47 20.62 20.11
CA VAL A 179 6.62 19.18 20.25
C VAL A 179 5.24 18.50 20.27
N PHE A 180 4.30 19.05 21.05
CA PHE A 180 2.92 18.52 21.11
C PHE A 180 2.19 18.62 19.78
N ALA A 181 2.40 19.69 19.00
CA ALA A 181 1.79 19.86 17.67
C ALA A 181 2.23 18.78 16.68
N PHE A 182 3.47 18.29 16.78
CA PHE A 182 4.00 17.28 15.90
C PHE A 182 3.54 15.85 16.25
N VAL A 183 3.01 15.61 17.44
CA VAL A 183 2.39 14.32 17.80
C VAL A 183 1.18 13.99 16.91
N PRO A 184 0.12 14.81 16.84
CA PRO A 184 -1.01 14.52 15.96
C PRO A 184 -0.64 14.53 14.47
N ILE A 185 0.38 15.29 14.03
CA ILE A 185 0.89 15.24 12.66
C ILE A 185 1.44 13.84 12.35
N GLY A 186 2.30 13.29 13.22
CA GLY A 186 2.83 11.94 13.06
C GLY A 186 1.73 10.89 13.05
N MET A 187 0.81 10.93 14.02
CA MET A 187 -0.33 10.02 14.09
C MET A 187 -1.24 10.10 12.85
N GLY A 188 -1.50 11.31 12.35
CA GLY A 188 -2.29 11.54 11.14
C GLY A 188 -1.64 10.93 9.90
N THR A 189 -0.30 11.03 9.80
CA THR A 189 0.49 10.45 8.71
C THR A 189 0.29 8.93 8.63
N SER A 190 0.46 8.23 9.75
CA SER A 190 0.26 6.79 9.80
C SER A 190 -1.20 6.39 9.56
N ALA A 191 -2.17 7.10 10.16
CA ALA A 191 -3.59 6.81 10.02
C ALA A 191 -4.03 6.88 8.54
N LEU A 192 -3.63 7.94 7.81
CA LEU A 192 -3.97 8.12 6.40
C LEU A 192 -3.23 7.14 5.48
N TYR A 193 -1.93 6.93 5.73
CA TYR A 193 -1.12 6.00 4.97
C TYR A 193 -1.63 4.56 5.08
N PHE A 194 -1.92 4.10 6.31
CA PHE A 194 -2.42 2.74 6.54
C PHE A 194 -3.84 2.54 6.01
N ALA A 195 -4.70 3.56 6.08
CA ALA A 195 -6.02 3.51 5.44
C ALA A 195 -5.90 3.26 3.93
N ALA A 196 -5.04 4.01 3.25
CA ALA A 196 -4.81 3.88 1.82
C ALA A 196 -4.18 2.53 1.46
N LEU A 197 -3.12 2.13 2.18
CA LEU A 197 -2.38 0.89 1.91
C LEU A 197 -3.25 -0.35 2.15
N THR A 198 -4.00 -0.39 3.25
CA THR A 198 -4.90 -1.50 3.58
C THR A 198 -6.03 -1.63 2.55
N THR A 199 -6.59 -0.52 2.07
CA THR A 199 -7.57 -0.54 0.96
C THR A 199 -6.99 -1.19 -0.28
N CYS A 200 -5.76 -0.82 -0.68
CA CYS A 200 -5.11 -1.41 -1.84
C CYS A 200 -4.76 -2.89 -1.62
N ALA A 201 -4.28 -3.25 -0.43
CA ALA A 201 -3.92 -4.62 -0.09
C ALA A 201 -5.13 -5.56 -0.14
N LYS A 202 -6.27 -5.15 0.42
CA LYS A 202 -7.49 -5.98 0.46
C LYS A 202 -8.19 -6.05 -0.89
N ASN A 203 -8.32 -4.93 -1.62
CA ASN A 203 -9.02 -4.90 -2.91
C ASN A 203 -8.23 -5.53 -4.07
N PHE A 204 -6.88 -5.59 -4.00
CA PHE A 204 -6.03 -6.08 -5.08
C PHE A 204 -5.07 -7.20 -4.67
N GLY A 205 -5.02 -7.55 -3.39
CA GLY A 205 -4.03 -8.50 -2.84
C GLY A 205 -4.14 -9.94 -3.32
N ARG A 206 -5.31 -10.36 -3.85
CA ARG A 206 -5.56 -11.69 -4.42
C ARG A 206 -5.25 -11.76 -5.94
N GLY A 207 -5.02 -10.60 -6.61
CA GLY A 207 -4.79 -10.51 -8.05
C GLY A 207 -3.36 -10.86 -8.49
N LYS A 208 -3.17 -11.04 -9.82
CA LYS A 208 -1.84 -11.27 -10.43
C LYS A 208 -0.87 -10.09 -10.21
N ASN A 209 -1.39 -8.87 -10.08
CA ASN A 209 -0.62 -7.63 -9.99
C ASN A 209 -0.59 -7.08 -8.55
N LYS A 210 -0.61 -7.95 -7.54
CA LYS A 210 -0.65 -7.55 -6.12
C LYS A 210 0.54 -6.68 -5.68
N GLY A 211 1.74 -6.96 -6.19
CA GLY A 211 2.93 -6.20 -5.86
C GLY A 211 2.89 -4.80 -6.44
N VAL A 212 2.42 -4.63 -7.69
CA VAL A 212 2.24 -3.31 -8.31
C VAL A 212 1.18 -2.50 -7.56
N ALA A 213 0.07 -3.14 -7.19
CA ALA A 213 -1.03 -2.50 -6.48
C ALA A 213 -0.61 -1.99 -5.09
N LEU A 214 0.32 -2.66 -4.42
CA LEU A 214 0.91 -2.21 -3.15
C LEU A 214 2.06 -1.21 -3.37
N ALA A 215 2.88 -1.42 -4.40
CA ALA A 215 4.05 -0.57 -4.66
C ALA A 215 3.68 0.86 -5.07
N ILE A 216 2.59 1.07 -5.83
CA ILE A 216 2.17 2.40 -6.29
C ILE A 216 1.80 3.33 -5.12
N PRO A 217 0.94 2.97 -4.15
CA PRO A 217 0.66 3.83 -2.99
C PRO A 217 1.91 4.11 -2.14
N VAL A 218 2.74 3.09 -1.91
CA VAL A 218 4.01 3.24 -1.17
C VAL A 218 4.97 4.18 -1.89
N ALA A 219 5.05 4.09 -3.22
CA ALA A 219 5.85 4.98 -4.05
C ALA A 219 5.32 6.42 -4.03
N SER A 220 3.99 6.58 -4.07
CA SER A 220 3.31 7.89 -3.99
C SER A 220 3.60 8.59 -2.66
N PHE A 221 3.60 7.84 -1.55
CA PHE A 221 4.02 8.37 -0.26
C PHE A 221 5.48 8.87 -0.29
N GLY A 222 6.39 8.12 -0.91
CA GLY A 222 7.78 8.56 -1.07
C GLY A 222 7.95 9.82 -1.92
N LEU A 223 7.02 10.08 -2.87
CA LEU A 223 7.06 11.24 -3.75
C LEU A 223 6.44 12.51 -3.12
N SER A 224 5.71 12.35 -2.01
CA SER A 224 4.98 13.44 -1.37
C SER A 224 5.90 14.60 -0.96
N GLY A 225 7.03 14.31 -0.33
CA GLY A 225 7.99 15.31 0.10
C GLY A 225 8.57 16.15 -1.04
N MET A 226 8.78 15.54 -2.23
CA MET A 226 9.28 16.25 -3.39
C MET A 226 8.33 17.35 -3.85
N TRP A 227 7.08 17.02 -4.13
CA TRP A 227 6.15 18.03 -4.68
C TRP A 227 5.76 19.07 -3.62
N GLN A 228 5.60 18.67 -2.35
CA GLN A 228 5.30 19.60 -1.26
C GLN A 228 6.45 20.56 -1.00
N SER A 229 7.70 20.09 -1.04
CA SER A 229 8.87 20.97 -0.91
C SER A 229 9.00 21.95 -2.07
N GLN A 230 8.65 21.56 -3.30
CA GLN A 230 8.62 22.46 -4.44
C GLN A 230 7.52 23.53 -4.32
N VAL A 231 6.34 23.16 -3.82
CA VAL A 231 5.28 24.14 -3.51
C VAL A 231 5.76 25.10 -2.43
N GLY A 232 6.34 24.60 -1.35
CA GLY A 232 6.87 25.41 -0.26
C GLY A 232 7.94 26.40 -0.73
N SER A 233 8.94 25.92 -1.46
CA SER A 233 10.11 26.74 -1.87
C SER A 233 9.83 27.70 -3.03
N ARG A 234 8.85 27.40 -3.89
CA ARG A 234 8.57 28.24 -5.07
C ARG A 234 7.34 29.12 -4.97
N LEU A 235 6.30 28.65 -4.28
CA LEU A 235 5.01 29.35 -4.18
C LEU A 235 4.81 30.03 -2.83
N LEU A 236 5.36 29.47 -1.75
CA LEU A 236 5.17 29.93 -0.38
C LEU A 236 6.48 30.46 0.22
N CYS A 237 7.35 31.06 -0.61
CA CYS A 237 8.58 31.68 -0.16
C CYS A 237 8.38 33.15 0.23
N GLU A 238 9.23 33.67 1.11
CA GLU A 238 9.32 35.09 1.40
C GLU A 238 10.01 35.78 0.22
N ARG A 239 9.36 36.79 -0.35
CA ARG A 239 9.94 37.58 -1.46
C ARG A 239 10.94 38.56 -0.90
N ARG A 240 12.18 38.53 -1.42
CA ARG A 240 13.20 39.53 -1.18
C ARG A 240 12.88 40.80 -2.00
N GLU A 241 13.49 41.91 -1.63
CA GLU A 241 13.35 43.20 -2.35
C GLU A 241 13.69 43.09 -3.83
N ASP A 242 14.60 42.19 -4.21
CA ASP A 242 15.00 41.89 -5.58
C ASP A 242 13.95 41.04 -6.36
N GLY A 243 12.80 40.72 -5.78
CA GLY A 243 11.77 39.86 -6.39
C GLY A 243 12.11 38.37 -6.40
N SER A 244 13.30 37.96 -5.92
CA SER A 244 13.69 36.56 -5.81
C SER A 244 13.02 35.89 -4.60
N CYS A 245 12.76 34.56 -4.71
CA CYS A 245 12.32 33.74 -3.57
C CYS A 245 13.47 33.59 -2.57
N GLY A 246 13.19 33.95 -1.31
CA GLY A 246 14.07 33.72 -0.16
C GLY A 246 13.71 32.42 0.56
N ASP A 247 13.72 32.47 1.88
CA ASP A 247 13.35 31.35 2.72
C ASP A 247 11.84 31.05 2.61
N ILE A 248 11.46 29.83 2.97
CA ILE A 248 10.06 29.43 2.99
C ILE A 248 9.30 30.18 4.09
N ASN A 249 8.09 30.63 3.79
CA ASN A 249 7.19 31.13 4.81
C ASN A 249 6.53 29.96 5.54
N VAL A 250 7.08 29.56 6.69
CA VAL A 250 6.68 28.38 7.44
C VAL A 250 5.22 28.46 7.90
N PHE A 251 4.73 29.64 8.27
CA PHE A 251 3.34 29.82 8.70
C PHE A 251 2.35 29.47 7.58
N TYR A 252 2.51 30.06 6.40
CA TYR A 252 1.65 29.75 5.27
C TYR A 252 1.85 28.32 4.75
N PHE A 253 3.05 27.78 4.87
CA PHE A 253 3.32 26.38 4.50
C PHE A 253 2.59 25.41 5.42
N PHE A 254 2.57 25.64 6.73
CA PHE A 254 1.80 24.80 7.66
C PHE A 254 0.29 24.92 7.44
N LEU A 255 -0.23 26.11 7.13
CA LEU A 255 -1.64 26.28 6.75
C LEU A 255 -1.98 25.54 5.47
N PHE A 256 -1.12 25.60 4.46
CA PHE A 256 -1.28 24.84 3.22
C PHE A 256 -1.33 23.33 3.49
N LEU A 257 -0.41 22.82 4.31
CA LEU A 257 -0.40 21.40 4.67
C LEU A 257 -1.65 21.03 5.49
N ALA A 258 -2.10 21.88 6.40
CA ALA A 258 -3.33 21.63 7.15
C ALA A 258 -4.53 21.45 6.23
N VAL A 259 -4.76 22.40 5.31
CA VAL A 259 -5.90 22.35 4.37
C VAL A 259 -5.79 21.15 3.44
N LEU A 260 -4.61 20.92 2.83
CA LEU A 260 -4.38 19.79 1.93
C LEU A 260 -4.69 18.45 2.59
N LEU A 261 -4.16 18.23 3.81
CA LEU A 261 -4.25 16.94 4.49
C LEU A 261 -5.63 16.72 5.12
N VAL A 262 -6.30 17.77 5.57
CA VAL A 262 -7.71 17.68 5.98
C VAL A 262 -8.58 17.29 4.79
N CYS A 263 -8.42 17.93 3.64
CA CYS A 263 -9.16 17.58 2.43
C CYS A 263 -8.85 16.14 1.97
N ALA A 264 -7.58 15.72 1.98
CA ALA A 264 -7.19 14.37 1.63
C ALA A 264 -7.78 13.32 2.58
N GLY A 265 -7.76 13.60 3.89
CA GLY A 265 -8.33 12.70 4.90
C GLY A 265 -9.86 12.58 4.81
N LEU A 266 -10.58 13.68 4.56
CA LEU A 266 -12.02 13.67 4.34
C LEU A 266 -12.39 12.92 3.04
N LEU A 267 -11.65 13.16 1.95
CA LEU A 267 -11.84 12.43 0.70
C LEU A 267 -11.57 10.94 0.88
N GLY A 268 -10.49 10.57 1.58
CA GLY A 268 -10.19 9.19 1.91
C GLY A 268 -11.27 8.55 2.78
N GLY A 269 -11.84 9.29 3.75
CA GLY A 269 -12.97 8.82 4.56
C GLY A 269 -14.21 8.46 3.74
N ALA A 270 -14.45 9.18 2.64
CA ALA A 270 -15.56 8.92 1.74
C ALA A 270 -15.30 7.80 0.72
N CYS A 271 -14.05 7.72 0.18
CA CYS A 271 -13.73 6.90 -0.98
C CYS A 271 -12.98 5.60 -0.67
N LEU A 272 -12.26 5.52 0.48
CA LEU A 272 -11.52 4.32 0.86
C LEU A 272 -12.48 3.29 1.45
N ARG A 273 -12.92 2.33 0.62
CA ARG A 273 -13.80 1.23 1.03
C ARG A 273 -13.19 -0.10 0.64
N ILE A 274 -13.34 -1.08 1.49
CA ILE A 274 -13.01 -2.48 1.19
C ILE A 274 -14.26 -3.08 0.54
N LEU A 275 -14.05 -3.68 -0.63
CA LEU A 275 -15.10 -4.39 -1.35
C LEU A 275 -14.87 -5.88 -1.08
N ASP A 276 -15.60 -6.42 -0.11
CA ASP A 276 -15.50 -7.83 0.25
C ASP A 276 -16.26 -8.69 -0.78
N GLU A 277 -15.58 -9.67 -1.36
CA GLU A 277 -16.21 -10.64 -2.27
C GLU A 277 -17.14 -11.60 -1.52
N GLU A 278 -16.88 -11.87 -0.23
CA GLU A 278 -17.71 -12.74 0.61
C GLU A 278 -19.02 -12.06 1.00
N GLU A 279 -19.04 -10.78 1.35
CA GLU A 279 -20.27 -9.99 1.52
C GLU A 279 -21.10 -9.96 0.24
N MET A 280 -20.45 -9.95 -0.92
CA MET A 280 -21.14 -9.97 -2.22
C MET A 280 -21.79 -11.32 -2.54
N ILE A 281 -21.21 -12.42 -2.06
CA ILE A 281 -21.80 -13.76 -2.20
C ILE A 281 -22.95 -13.92 -1.23
N ASP A 282 -22.80 -13.43 0.01
CA ASP A 282 -23.85 -13.47 1.04
C ASP A 282 -25.04 -12.57 0.62
N ASP A 283 -24.80 -11.35 0.13
CA ASP A 283 -25.85 -10.47 -0.41
C ASP A 283 -26.54 -11.06 -1.64
N ALA A 284 -25.79 -11.72 -2.54
CA ALA A 284 -26.35 -12.39 -3.71
C ALA A 284 -27.15 -13.64 -3.33
N VAL A 285 -26.75 -14.36 -2.30
CA VAL A 285 -27.49 -15.52 -1.76
C VAL A 285 -28.76 -15.04 -1.06
N ASP A 286 -28.69 -13.98 -0.24
CA ASP A 286 -29.86 -13.38 0.42
C ASP A 286 -30.86 -12.80 -0.59
N GLU A 287 -30.39 -12.24 -1.69
CA GLU A 287 -31.24 -11.72 -2.76
C GLU A 287 -31.86 -12.84 -3.61
N LEU A 288 -31.14 -13.93 -3.85
CA LEU A 288 -31.67 -15.15 -4.43
C LEU A 288 -32.72 -15.83 -3.52
N GLU A 289 -32.52 -15.78 -2.21
CA GLU A 289 -33.53 -16.22 -1.22
C GLU A 289 -34.77 -15.31 -1.20
N ARG A 290 -34.58 -13.99 -1.23
CA ARG A 290 -35.70 -13.02 -1.27
C ARG A 290 -36.45 -13.00 -2.59
N SER A 291 -35.77 -13.26 -3.70
CA SER A 291 -36.40 -13.31 -5.02
C SER A 291 -37.22 -14.59 -5.25
N GLY A 292 -37.18 -15.56 -4.29
CA GLY A 292 -37.87 -16.83 -4.41
C GLY A 292 -37.28 -17.76 -5.47
N LEU A 293 -36.13 -17.40 -6.06
CA LEU A 293 -35.42 -18.24 -7.06
C LEU A 293 -34.76 -19.46 -6.43
N LEU A 294 -34.56 -19.45 -5.11
CA LEU A 294 -34.19 -20.63 -4.32
C LEU A 294 -35.41 -21.39 -3.80
N ASN A 295 -36.63 -20.92 -4.08
CA ASN A 295 -37.82 -21.73 -3.87
C ASN A 295 -37.83 -22.86 -4.90
N THR A 296 -37.54 -23.95 -4.45
CA THR A 296 -37.16 -25.29 -4.79
C THR A 296 -37.85 -25.92 -6.02
N ASP A 297 -38.97 -25.40 -6.50
CA ASP A 297 -39.79 -26.12 -7.49
C ASP A 297 -39.43 -25.81 -8.96
N GLU A 298 -38.99 -24.61 -9.30
CA GLU A 298 -38.76 -24.27 -10.70
C GLU A 298 -37.33 -24.58 -11.21
N PHE A 299 -36.33 -24.52 -10.33
CA PHE A 299 -34.94 -24.80 -10.74
C PHE A 299 -34.66 -26.29 -10.93
N PHE A 300 -35.29 -27.15 -10.11
CA PHE A 300 -35.16 -28.60 -10.23
C PHE A 300 -36.00 -29.18 -11.36
N HIS A 301 -37.14 -28.59 -11.69
CA HIS A 301 -37.91 -29.02 -12.86
C HIS A 301 -37.22 -28.73 -14.21
N ARG A 302 -36.40 -27.67 -14.28
CA ARG A 302 -35.64 -27.34 -15.49
C ARG A 302 -34.37 -28.16 -15.66
N ALA A 303 -33.74 -28.60 -14.57
CA ALA A 303 -32.58 -29.50 -14.60
C ALA A 303 -32.95 -30.95 -14.95
N ALA A 304 -34.18 -31.36 -14.62
CA ALA A 304 -34.67 -32.71 -14.91
C ALA A 304 -34.97 -32.95 -16.41
N ASP A 305 -35.30 -31.90 -17.16
CA ASP A 305 -35.63 -32.02 -18.60
C ASP A 305 -34.41 -32.19 -19.51
N HIS A 306 -33.17 -32.00 -19.01
CA HIS A 306 -31.98 -32.03 -19.86
C HIS A 306 -30.99 -33.19 -19.63
N HIS A 307 -31.08 -33.95 -18.55
CA HIS A 307 -30.22 -35.11 -18.34
C HIS A 307 -30.96 -36.23 -17.60
N GLY A 308 -31.36 -37.26 -18.36
CA GLY A 308 -31.90 -38.47 -17.82
C GLY A 308 -30.87 -39.33 -17.09
N TYR A 309 -30.59 -39.03 -15.84
CA TYR A 309 -30.01 -39.93 -14.84
C TYR A 309 -30.30 -39.40 -13.44
N GLY A 310 -31.24 -40.03 -12.74
CA GLY A 310 -31.30 -40.20 -11.30
C GLY A 310 -31.26 -38.92 -10.44
N THR A 311 -32.16 -37.98 -10.64
CA THR A 311 -32.45 -36.93 -9.68
C THR A 311 -33.56 -37.36 -8.75
N ILE A 312 -33.29 -37.36 -7.44
CA ILE A 312 -34.28 -37.58 -6.38
C ILE A 312 -35.30 -36.42 -6.43
N ALA A 313 -36.56 -36.72 -6.64
CA ALA A 313 -37.62 -35.71 -6.70
C ALA A 313 -37.80 -35.05 -5.30
N PRO A 314 -38.11 -33.74 -5.23
CA PRO A 314 -38.26 -33.03 -3.95
C PRO A 314 -39.35 -33.56 -3.05
N GLN A 315 -40.25 -34.41 -3.54
CA GLN A 315 -41.31 -35.03 -2.78
C GLN A 315 -40.88 -36.17 -1.83
N ASP A 316 -39.62 -36.64 -1.96
CA ASP A 316 -39.09 -37.75 -1.16
C ASP A 316 -38.19 -37.33 0.00
N LEU A 317 -37.94 -36.03 0.19
CA LEU A 317 -37.23 -35.51 1.36
C LEU A 317 -38.22 -35.47 2.56
N SER A 318 -38.00 -36.36 3.54
CA SER A 318 -38.79 -36.35 4.78
C SER A 318 -38.49 -35.07 5.55
N ASP A 319 -39.48 -34.54 6.30
CA ASP A 319 -39.35 -33.37 7.19
C ASP A 319 -38.08 -33.44 8.08
N SER A 320 -37.64 -34.65 8.43
CA SER A 320 -36.41 -34.89 9.20
C SER A 320 -35.13 -34.59 8.43
N GLN A 321 -35.14 -34.67 7.11
CA GLN A 321 -33.96 -34.33 6.28
C GLN A 321 -33.86 -32.81 6.04
N PHE A 322 -35.00 -32.13 5.93
CA PHE A 322 -35.05 -30.65 5.92
C PHE A 322 -34.56 -30.06 7.25
N ASP A 323 -34.95 -30.64 8.36
CA ASP A 323 -34.49 -30.21 9.70
C ASP A 323 -32.98 -30.45 9.88
N LEU A 324 -32.43 -31.54 9.33
CA LEU A 324 -30.98 -31.82 9.32
C LEU A 324 -30.18 -30.80 8.52
N ILE A 325 -30.62 -30.48 7.30
CA ILE A 325 -29.97 -29.49 6.42
C ILE A 325 -30.02 -28.09 7.06
N ARG A 326 -31.15 -27.75 7.67
CA ARG A 326 -31.33 -26.48 8.40
C ARG A 326 -30.45 -26.41 9.64
N ALA A 327 -30.35 -27.49 10.41
CA ALA A 327 -29.46 -27.57 11.57
C ALA A 327 -27.99 -27.48 11.19
N GLU A 328 -27.60 -28.06 10.05
CA GLU A 328 -26.22 -27.98 9.51
C GLU A 328 -25.90 -26.58 8.98
N ALA A 329 -26.85 -25.91 8.32
CA ALA A 329 -26.72 -24.52 7.91
C ALA A 329 -26.59 -23.55 9.11
N ASP A 330 -27.42 -23.76 10.16
CA ASP A 330 -27.33 -22.96 11.39
C ASP A 330 -26.04 -23.24 12.16
N HIS A 331 -25.55 -24.47 12.16
CA HIS A 331 -24.23 -24.83 12.73
C HIS A 331 -23.07 -24.17 11.95
N LEU A 332 -23.14 -24.11 10.62
CA LEU A 332 -22.15 -23.43 9.79
C LEU A 332 -22.18 -21.91 9.99
N LYS A 333 -23.39 -21.30 10.13
CA LYS A 333 -23.54 -19.87 10.47
C LYS A 333 -22.94 -19.57 11.85
N MET A 334 -23.26 -20.35 12.87
CA MET A 334 -22.69 -20.17 14.22
C MET A 334 -21.18 -20.34 14.22
N LYS A 335 -20.64 -21.30 13.46
CA LYS A 335 -19.20 -21.50 13.33
C LYS A 335 -18.52 -20.34 12.62
N ALA A 336 -19.14 -19.78 11.58
CA ALA A 336 -18.66 -18.59 10.89
C ALA A 336 -18.68 -17.35 11.80
N GLU A 337 -19.73 -17.17 12.61
CA GLU A 337 -19.82 -16.09 13.60
C GLU A 337 -18.79 -16.25 14.71
N GLU A 338 -18.54 -17.48 15.17
CA GLU A 338 -17.50 -17.78 16.17
C GLU A 338 -16.09 -17.52 15.62
N GLU A 339 -15.83 -17.85 14.35
CA GLU A 339 -14.58 -17.52 13.66
C GLU A 339 -14.43 -16.01 13.44
N ARG A 340 -15.51 -15.31 13.06
CA ARG A 340 -15.54 -13.83 13.00
C ARG A 340 -15.29 -13.21 14.38
N ALA A 341 -15.86 -13.74 15.46
CA ALA A 341 -15.63 -13.28 16.82
C ALA A 341 -14.17 -13.50 17.26
N LYS A 342 -13.56 -14.63 16.90
CA LYS A 342 -12.13 -14.93 17.17
C LYS A 342 -11.18 -14.03 16.39
N LYS A 343 -11.55 -13.59 15.17
CA LYS A 343 -10.79 -12.63 14.35
C LYS A 343 -10.86 -11.19 14.88
N ASN A 344 -11.78 -10.88 15.77
CA ASN A 344 -12.08 -9.51 16.23
C ASN A 344 -11.14 -8.97 17.32
N TRP A 345 -10.09 -9.66 17.70
CA TRP A 345 -9.11 -9.20 18.68
C TRP A 345 -7.83 -8.72 18.02
N LEU A 346 -7.21 -7.65 18.56
CA LEU A 346 -5.91 -7.14 18.09
C LEU A 346 -4.83 -8.24 18.10
N LEU A 347 -4.88 -9.10 19.10
CA LEU A 347 -4.02 -10.28 19.25
C LEU A 347 -4.82 -11.56 18.97
N ASN A 348 -5.40 -11.67 17.77
CA ASN A 348 -6.03 -12.91 17.32
C ASN A 348 -4.98 -14.03 17.16
N GLU A 349 -5.44 -15.25 16.96
CA GLU A 349 -4.54 -16.42 16.88
C GLU A 349 -3.51 -16.29 15.74
N GLU A 350 -3.87 -15.66 14.62
CA GLU A 350 -2.96 -15.43 13.49
C GLU A 350 -1.87 -14.41 13.82
N THR A 351 -2.22 -13.30 14.49
CA THR A 351 -1.23 -12.33 14.98
C THR A 351 -0.33 -12.97 16.05
N ARG A 352 -0.89 -13.84 16.90
CA ARG A 352 -0.10 -14.59 17.87
C ARG A 352 0.87 -15.56 17.20
N ARG A 353 0.44 -16.27 16.15
CA ARG A 353 1.32 -17.12 15.34
C ARG A 353 2.41 -16.30 14.65
N PHE A 354 2.06 -15.13 14.12
CA PHE A 354 3.01 -14.18 13.54
C PHE A 354 4.08 -13.76 14.54
N LEU A 355 3.68 -13.33 15.74
CA LEU A 355 4.61 -12.93 16.81
C LEU A 355 5.44 -14.09 17.36
N SER A 356 4.91 -15.32 17.31
CA SER A 356 5.63 -16.54 17.76
C SER A 356 6.63 -17.07 16.72
N ASP A 357 6.55 -16.58 15.47
CA ASP A 357 7.46 -17.00 14.41
C ASP A 357 8.80 -16.26 14.53
N ALA A 358 9.86 -16.98 14.87
CA ALA A 358 11.21 -16.42 14.99
C ALA A 358 11.68 -15.73 13.70
N THR A 359 11.21 -16.18 12.51
CA THR A 359 11.61 -15.60 11.24
C THR A 359 11.05 -14.17 11.05
N MET A 360 9.92 -13.85 11.67
CA MET A 360 9.39 -12.49 11.74
C MET A 360 10.34 -11.56 12.48
N TRP A 361 10.86 -11.98 13.62
CA TRP A 361 11.80 -11.16 14.40
C TRP A 361 13.12 -10.93 13.69
N TRP A 362 13.63 -11.92 12.93
CA TRP A 362 14.80 -11.73 12.07
C TRP A 362 14.53 -10.75 10.93
N LEU A 363 13.31 -10.80 10.33
CA LEU A 363 12.90 -9.83 9.32
C LEU A 363 12.81 -8.42 9.92
N ALA A 364 12.15 -8.26 11.06
CA ALA A 364 11.96 -7.00 11.76
C ALA A 364 13.30 -6.40 12.23
N ALA A 365 14.20 -7.20 12.81
CA ALA A 365 15.53 -6.75 13.21
C ALA A 365 16.36 -6.28 12.01
N GLY A 366 16.36 -7.01 10.91
CA GLY A 366 17.01 -6.56 9.69
C GLY A 366 16.39 -5.28 9.13
N PHE A 367 15.06 -5.13 9.21
CA PHE A 367 14.36 -3.92 8.81
C PHE A 367 14.76 -2.71 9.67
N PHE A 368 14.85 -2.88 11.00
CA PHE A 368 15.39 -1.88 11.93
C PHE A 368 16.81 -1.43 11.55
N LEU A 369 17.71 -2.39 11.27
CA LEU A 369 19.12 -2.12 10.98
C LEU A 369 19.37 -1.45 9.62
N VAL A 370 18.42 -1.52 8.68
CA VAL A 370 18.53 -0.86 7.35
C VAL A 370 17.77 0.45 7.32
N THR A 371 16.54 0.47 7.84
CA THR A 371 15.68 1.66 7.74
C THR A 371 16.08 2.74 8.72
N GLY A 372 16.55 2.39 9.93
CA GLY A 372 17.05 3.34 10.91
C GLY A 372 18.17 4.26 10.37
N PRO A 373 19.23 3.71 9.78
CA PRO A 373 20.24 4.50 9.08
C PRO A 373 19.69 5.38 7.95
N GLY A 374 18.68 4.89 7.21
CA GLY A 374 18.03 5.65 6.15
C GLY A 374 17.27 6.87 6.67
N GLU A 375 16.47 6.69 7.73
CA GLU A 375 15.74 7.78 8.41
C GLU A 375 16.72 8.81 8.99
N ALA A 376 17.75 8.35 9.71
CA ALA A 376 18.75 9.23 10.28
C ALA A 376 19.49 10.05 9.21
N PHE A 377 19.77 9.47 8.04
CA PHE A 377 20.35 10.19 6.91
C PHE A 377 19.39 11.27 6.38
N ILE A 378 18.12 10.93 6.15
CA ILE A 378 17.12 11.86 5.60
C ILE A 378 16.90 13.04 6.56
N ASN A 379 16.80 12.77 7.85
CA ASN A 379 16.53 13.79 8.87
C ASN A 379 17.70 14.76 9.05
N ASN A 380 18.92 14.25 8.97
CA ASN A 380 20.15 15.03 9.14
C ASN A 380 20.80 15.47 7.83
N LEU A 381 20.09 15.33 6.70
CA LEU A 381 20.62 15.65 5.38
C LEU A 381 21.16 17.09 5.28
N GLY A 382 20.46 18.04 5.90
CA GLY A 382 20.87 19.44 5.92
C GLY A 382 22.17 19.68 6.70
N THR A 383 22.31 19.08 7.87
CA THR A 383 23.53 19.16 8.69
C THR A 383 24.71 18.46 8.03
N ILE A 384 24.49 17.29 7.40
CA ILE A 384 25.51 16.55 6.64
C ILE A 384 26.06 17.40 5.50
N ILE A 385 25.19 18.04 4.73
CA ILE A 385 25.61 18.94 3.63
C ILE A 385 26.43 20.12 4.19
N GLY A 386 26.03 20.68 5.34
CA GLY A 386 26.77 21.73 6.03
C GLY A 386 28.19 21.33 6.43
N THR A 387 28.46 20.05 6.72
CA THR A 387 29.80 19.55 7.09
C THR A 387 30.75 19.40 5.88
N LEU A 388 30.22 19.38 4.65
CA LEU A 388 31.00 19.11 3.44
C LEU A 388 31.86 20.30 2.98
N TYR A 389 31.54 21.52 3.41
CA TYR A 389 32.23 22.74 3.02
C TYR A 389 32.82 23.45 4.22
N THR A 390 34.01 24.06 4.01
CA THR A 390 34.55 25.07 4.90
C THR A 390 33.94 26.45 4.58
N PRO A 391 33.74 27.34 5.55
CA PRO A 391 33.10 28.66 5.34
C PRO A 391 33.77 29.53 4.28
N SER A 392 35.05 29.27 3.97
CA SER A 392 35.83 30.00 2.98
C SER A 392 35.49 29.70 1.50
N ILE A 393 34.66 28.65 1.22
CA ILE A 393 34.30 28.23 -0.15
C ILE A 393 32.78 28.45 -0.34
N SER A 394 32.39 29.71 -0.49
CA SER A 394 30.95 30.09 -0.56
C SER A 394 30.31 29.94 -1.94
N GLN A 395 30.94 29.36 -2.95
CA GLN A 395 30.50 29.53 -4.35
C GLN A 395 29.71 28.38 -4.98
N HIS A 396 29.62 27.19 -4.37
CA HIS A 396 28.81 26.09 -4.96
C HIS A 396 28.12 25.24 -3.87
N SER A 397 27.28 25.88 -3.06
CA SER A 397 26.49 25.13 -2.08
C SER A 397 25.35 24.38 -2.77
N THR A 398 25.39 23.04 -2.77
CA THR A 398 24.23 22.23 -3.06
C THR A 398 23.18 22.42 -1.96
N THR A 399 21.91 22.40 -2.30
CA THR A 399 20.84 22.69 -1.34
C THR A 399 20.23 21.40 -0.76
N PRO A 400 19.84 21.37 0.52
CA PRO A 400 19.12 20.24 1.11
C PRO A 400 17.87 19.85 0.33
N ALA A 401 17.13 20.84 -0.21
CA ALA A 401 15.94 20.61 -1.01
C ALA A 401 16.21 19.79 -2.29
N THR A 402 17.36 20.01 -2.94
CA THR A 402 17.78 19.23 -4.11
C THR A 402 17.99 17.76 -3.73
N HIS A 403 18.67 17.49 -2.62
CA HIS A 403 18.97 16.13 -2.19
C HIS A 403 17.75 15.40 -1.62
N VAL A 404 16.83 16.09 -0.95
CA VAL A 404 15.51 15.55 -0.60
C VAL A 404 14.76 15.12 -1.86
N SER A 405 14.81 15.93 -2.92
CA SER A 405 14.16 15.58 -4.19
C SER A 405 14.83 14.36 -4.86
N ILE A 406 16.16 14.28 -4.83
CA ILE A 406 16.91 13.12 -5.37
C ILE A 406 16.54 11.84 -4.60
N VAL A 407 16.56 11.87 -3.27
CA VAL A 407 16.16 10.74 -2.41
C VAL A 407 14.72 10.33 -2.71
N ALA A 408 13.80 11.27 -2.82
CA ALA A 408 12.39 10.99 -3.10
C ALA A 408 12.20 10.33 -4.47
N ILE A 409 12.85 10.85 -5.52
CA ILE A 409 12.75 10.30 -6.88
C ILE A 409 13.36 8.90 -6.96
N THR A 410 14.59 8.73 -6.45
CA THR A 410 15.29 7.44 -6.51
C THR A 410 14.62 6.38 -5.64
N SER A 411 14.12 6.75 -4.46
CA SER A 411 13.31 5.90 -3.59
C SER A 411 12.03 5.46 -4.27
N THR A 412 11.31 6.38 -4.93
CA THR A 412 10.07 6.09 -5.66
C THR A 412 10.32 5.16 -6.83
N ALA A 413 11.34 5.45 -7.65
CA ALA A 413 11.72 4.60 -8.78
C ALA A 413 12.10 3.19 -8.32
N ALA A 414 12.88 3.08 -7.23
CA ALA A 414 13.29 1.80 -6.67
C ALA A 414 12.11 1.01 -6.08
N ARG A 415 11.12 1.66 -5.45
CA ARG A 415 9.89 1.02 -4.95
C ARG A 415 9.08 0.41 -6.09
N LEU A 416 8.87 1.18 -7.16
CA LEU A 416 8.14 0.69 -8.34
C LEU A 416 8.90 -0.44 -9.04
N PHE A 417 10.20 -0.27 -9.25
CA PHE A 417 11.05 -1.28 -9.87
C PHE A 417 11.07 -2.58 -9.05
N ALA A 418 11.34 -2.50 -7.75
CA ALA A 418 11.39 -3.66 -6.88
C ALA A 418 10.04 -4.38 -6.78
N GLY A 419 8.93 -3.63 -6.67
CA GLY A 419 7.59 -4.19 -6.65
C GLY A 419 7.23 -4.91 -7.96
N THR A 420 7.43 -4.25 -9.11
CA THR A 420 7.08 -4.82 -10.42
C THR A 420 7.96 -6.01 -10.81
N VAL A 421 9.29 -5.86 -10.69
CA VAL A 421 10.23 -6.93 -11.06
C VAL A 421 10.08 -8.14 -10.14
N SER A 422 9.85 -7.91 -8.84
CA SER A 422 9.61 -9.02 -7.91
C SER A 422 8.39 -9.87 -8.26
N ASP A 423 7.35 -9.28 -8.84
CA ASP A 423 6.15 -10.03 -9.27
C ASP A 423 6.41 -10.85 -10.54
N PHE A 424 7.21 -10.33 -11.47
CA PHE A 424 7.56 -11.06 -12.70
C PHE A 424 8.49 -12.24 -12.46
N VAL A 425 9.41 -12.13 -11.50
CA VAL A 425 10.50 -13.06 -11.29
C VAL A 425 10.29 -13.95 -10.05
N ALA A 426 9.33 -13.62 -9.18
CA ALA A 426 9.04 -14.41 -7.99
C ALA A 426 8.58 -15.83 -8.33
N PRO A 427 8.98 -16.85 -7.54
CA PRO A 427 8.50 -18.20 -7.71
C PRO A 427 6.97 -18.23 -7.49
N LEU A 428 6.28 -18.96 -8.36
CA LEU A 428 4.84 -19.23 -8.19
C LEU A 428 4.63 -20.02 -6.91
N PRO A 429 3.58 -19.73 -6.10
CA PRO A 429 3.27 -20.56 -4.95
C PRO A 429 3.05 -21.99 -5.41
N ALA A 430 3.78 -22.92 -4.83
CA ALA A 430 3.53 -24.33 -5.06
C ALA A 430 2.09 -24.61 -4.59
N HIS A 431 1.24 -25.10 -5.48
CA HIS A 431 -0.10 -25.55 -5.12
C HIS A 431 0.04 -26.68 -4.10
N SER A 432 0.03 -26.34 -2.81
CA SER A 432 -0.11 -27.29 -1.73
C SER A 432 -1.57 -27.69 -1.63
N SER A 433 -1.97 -28.71 -2.40
CA SER A 433 -3.19 -29.47 -2.14
C SER A 433 -3.08 -30.90 -2.66
N PRO A 434 -2.56 -31.85 -1.86
CA PRO A 434 -2.82 -33.25 -2.10
C PRO A 434 -3.85 -33.84 -1.12
N HIS A 435 -4.82 -33.09 -0.59
CA HIS A 435 -5.77 -33.69 0.34
C HIS A 435 -7.24 -33.28 0.12
N HIS A 436 -7.74 -33.24 -1.11
CA HIS A 436 -9.17 -33.51 -1.39
C HIS A 436 -9.39 -33.52 -2.90
N ARG A 437 -9.21 -34.69 -3.51
CA ARG A 437 -9.98 -35.17 -4.67
C ARG A 437 -9.43 -36.53 -5.08
N GLN A 438 -9.82 -37.56 -4.36
CA GLN A 438 -9.97 -38.88 -4.92
C GLN A 438 -11.37 -38.93 -5.53
N GLY A 439 -11.47 -38.53 -6.79
CA GLY A 439 -12.56 -38.91 -7.67
C GLY A 439 -11.92 -39.61 -8.85
N PRO A 440 -12.37 -40.84 -9.26
CA PRO A 440 -11.92 -41.45 -10.49
C PRO A 440 -12.57 -40.69 -11.63
N ASP A 441 -11.84 -40.48 -12.71
CA ASP A 441 -12.27 -39.91 -13.97
C ASP A 441 -12.07 -38.42 -14.19
N SER A 442 -10.89 -38.06 -14.70
CA SER A 442 -10.81 -37.02 -15.70
C SER A 442 -9.58 -37.18 -16.59
N ILE A 443 -9.86 -37.34 -17.85
CA ILE A 443 -8.96 -37.35 -19.01
C ILE A 443 -8.14 -36.02 -19.10
N GLU A 444 -8.42 -35.02 -18.26
CA GLU A 444 -7.69 -33.75 -18.17
C GLU A 444 -6.28 -33.89 -17.59
N ASN A 445 -5.96 -34.95 -16.88
CA ASN A 445 -4.62 -35.16 -16.30
C ASN A 445 -3.52 -35.52 -17.31
N SER A 446 -3.85 -35.86 -18.53
CA SER A 446 -2.85 -36.20 -19.55
C SER A 446 -2.23 -34.99 -20.27
N MET A 447 -2.84 -33.83 -20.22
CA MET A 447 -2.26 -32.59 -20.79
C MET A 447 -1.42 -31.76 -19.78
N ALA A 448 -1.49 -32.07 -18.49
CA ALA A 448 -0.72 -31.38 -17.45
C ALA A 448 0.75 -31.85 -17.35
N SER A 449 1.17 -32.85 -18.12
CA SER A 449 2.52 -33.41 -18.09
C SER A 449 3.52 -32.80 -19.09
N LEU A 450 3.18 -31.70 -19.74
CA LEU A 450 4.20 -30.93 -20.45
C LEU A 450 5.17 -30.33 -19.42
N PRO A 451 6.50 -30.60 -19.54
CA PRO A 451 7.48 -30.08 -18.59
C PRO A 451 7.34 -28.54 -18.56
N ALA A 452 6.84 -28.02 -17.45
CA ALA A 452 6.76 -26.59 -17.25
C ALA A 452 8.15 -26.03 -17.49
N ARG A 453 8.32 -25.28 -18.57
CA ARG A 453 9.58 -24.61 -18.91
C ARG A 453 10.05 -23.92 -17.65
N ARG A 454 11.19 -24.35 -17.09
CA ARG A 454 11.76 -23.78 -15.86
C ARG A 454 11.86 -22.27 -16.06
N ARG A 455 10.88 -21.53 -15.56
CA ARG A 455 10.97 -20.07 -15.53
C ARG A 455 12.06 -19.74 -14.54
N PHE A 456 12.98 -18.89 -14.95
CA PHE A 456 13.98 -18.34 -14.07
C PHE A 456 13.23 -17.59 -12.94
N SER A 457 13.38 -18.04 -11.70
CA SER A 457 12.73 -17.43 -10.55
C SER A 457 13.78 -16.99 -9.54
N ILE A 458 13.67 -15.76 -9.07
CA ILE A 458 14.53 -15.17 -8.04
C ILE A 458 13.66 -14.87 -6.83
N SER A 459 14.12 -15.26 -5.65
CA SER A 459 13.45 -14.92 -4.39
C SER A 459 13.49 -13.41 -4.15
N ARG A 460 12.38 -12.85 -3.61
CA ARG A 460 12.28 -11.44 -3.18
C ARG A 460 13.35 -11.06 -2.15
N ILE A 461 13.87 -12.04 -1.40
CA ILE A 461 14.97 -11.81 -0.44
C ILE A 461 16.27 -11.42 -1.14
N VAL A 462 16.53 -11.95 -2.34
CA VAL A 462 17.73 -11.55 -3.11
C VAL A 462 17.63 -10.08 -3.54
N PHE A 463 16.44 -9.63 -3.97
CA PHE A 463 16.21 -8.22 -4.24
C PHE A 463 16.36 -7.35 -3.00
N LEU A 464 15.81 -7.80 -1.86
CA LEU A 464 15.90 -7.10 -0.58
C LEU A 464 17.37 -6.88 -0.17
N ILE A 465 18.20 -7.92 -0.25
CA ILE A 465 19.64 -7.87 0.06
C ILE A 465 20.37 -6.97 -0.95
N PHE A 466 20.08 -7.09 -2.24
CA PHE A 466 20.70 -6.26 -3.26
C PHE A 466 20.50 -4.76 -2.99
N PHE A 467 19.27 -4.34 -2.71
CA PHE A 467 18.97 -2.94 -2.43
C PHE A 467 19.51 -2.46 -1.08
N ALA A 468 19.56 -3.32 -0.08
CA ALA A 468 20.22 -3.00 1.19
C ALA A 468 21.72 -2.77 0.99
N LEU A 469 22.40 -3.61 0.21
CA LEU A 469 23.82 -3.43 -0.13
C LEU A 469 24.06 -2.15 -0.96
N LEU A 470 23.09 -1.78 -1.82
CA LEU A 470 23.16 -0.50 -2.56
C LEU A 470 23.10 0.70 -1.60
N ALA A 471 22.21 0.66 -0.58
CA ALA A 471 22.18 1.69 0.47
C ALA A 471 23.50 1.75 1.25
N SER A 472 24.05 0.58 1.63
CA SER A 472 25.33 0.49 2.31
C SER A 472 26.47 1.08 1.48
N LEU A 473 26.47 0.88 0.16
CA LEU A 473 27.45 1.49 -0.72
C LEU A 473 27.41 3.03 -0.67
N GLY A 474 26.17 3.62 -0.64
CA GLY A 474 26.02 5.06 -0.44
C GLY A 474 26.59 5.54 0.89
N GLN A 475 26.37 4.79 1.97
CA GLN A 475 26.91 5.09 3.30
C GLN A 475 28.45 4.98 3.32
N ILE A 476 29.04 3.99 2.67
CA ILE A 476 30.50 3.83 2.55
C ILE A 476 31.11 4.98 1.76
N LEU A 477 30.49 5.37 0.62
CA LEU A 477 30.96 6.51 -0.17
C LEU A 477 30.99 7.80 0.66
N LEU A 478 29.98 8.02 1.51
CA LEU A 478 29.96 9.16 2.41
C LEU A 478 31.06 9.02 3.50
N ALA A 479 31.10 7.90 4.17
CA ALA A 479 32.04 7.63 5.28
C ALA A 479 33.51 7.66 4.84
N SER A 480 33.82 7.30 3.59
CA SER A 480 35.17 7.36 3.03
C SER A 480 35.70 8.78 2.84
N GLY A 481 34.82 9.81 2.86
CA GLY A 481 35.20 11.19 2.65
C GLY A 481 35.45 11.57 1.17
N VAL A 482 35.15 10.71 0.19
CA VAL A 482 35.32 10.98 -1.25
C VAL A 482 34.49 12.20 -1.70
N VAL A 483 33.41 12.50 -1.00
CA VAL A 483 32.53 13.67 -1.24
C VAL A 483 32.96 14.92 -0.48
N GLN A 484 33.93 14.82 0.42
CA GLN A 484 34.43 15.97 1.17
C GLN A 484 35.14 16.97 0.21
N GLY A 485 34.69 18.22 0.23
CA GLY A 485 35.16 19.25 -0.71
C GLY A 485 34.63 19.10 -2.15
N HIS A 486 33.84 18.07 -2.43
CA HIS A 486 33.22 17.76 -3.73
C HIS A 486 31.72 17.50 -3.58
N ALA A 487 30.99 18.45 -2.99
CA ALA A 487 29.55 18.27 -2.73
C ALA A 487 28.71 18.16 -4.01
N GLU A 488 29.26 18.52 -5.17
CA GLU A 488 28.64 18.23 -6.47
C GLU A 488 28.45 16.72 -6.71
N ARG A 489 29.26 15.86 -6.04
CA ARG A 489 29.14 14.38 -6.13
C ARG A 489 28.20 13.78 -5.10
N PHE A 490 27.73 14.55 -4.14
CA PHE A 490 26.89 14.07 -3.05
C PHE A 490 25.54 13.48 -3.55
N TRP A 491 25.10 13.85 -4.76
CA TRP A 491 23.92 13.26 -5.37
C TRP A 491 23.98 11.72 -5.51
N VAL A 492 25.18 11.16 -5.70
CA VAL A 492 25.39 9.70 -5.80
C VAL A 492 25.04 9.03 -4.46
N VAL A 493 25.49 9.61 -3.36
CA VAL A 493 25.18 9.16 -1.99
C VAL A 493 23.68 9.18 -1.76
N SER A 494 23.06 10.33 -2.04
CA SER A 494 21.61 10.51 -1.90
C SER A 494 20.81 9.54 -2.76
N ALA A 495 21.26 9.27 -3.98
CA ALA A 495 20.61 8.35 -4.90
C ALA A 495 20.71 6.89 -4.44
N PHE A 496 21.88 6.44 -3.97
CA PHE A 496 22.06 5.05 -3.53
C PHE A 496 21.33 4.76 -2.22
N ILE A 497 21.43 5.67 -1.25
CA ILE A 497 20.71 5.53 0.02
C ILE A 497 19.20 5.59 -0.24
N GLY A 498 18.74 6.56 -1.05
CA GLY A 498 17.33 6.70 -1.41
C GLY A 498 16.76 5.46 -2.11
N ALA A 499 17.47 4.93 -3.11
CA ALA A 499 17.03 3.74 -3.84
C ALA A 499 16.99 2.50 -2.94
N GLY A 500 18.02 2.28 -2.13
CA GLY A 500 18.05 1.14 -1.21
C GLY A 500 16.96 1.21 -0.15
N TYR A 501 16.83 2.35 0.52
CA TYR A 501 15.79 2.63 1.49
C TYR A 501 14.39 2.41 0.92
N GLY A 502 14.11 3.00 -0.25
CA GLY A 502 12.80 2.89 -0.88
C GLY A 502 12.42 1.46 -1.24
N ALA A 503 13.34 0.71 -1.87
CA ALA A 503 13.09 -0.68 -2.25
C ALA A 503 12.84 -1.58 -1.03
N VAL A 504 13.58 -1.40 0.07
CA VAL A 504 13.40 -2.16 1.31
C VAL A 504 12.01 -1.92 1.90
N PHE A 505 11.53 -0.67 1.94
CA PHE A 505 10.17 -0.32 2.38
C PHE A 505 9.07 -0.90 1.48
N SER A 506 9.33 -1.12 0.20
CA SER A 506 8.36 -1.75 -0.71
C SER A 506 8.36 -3.27 -0.60
N LEU A 507 9.54 -3.89 -0.47
CA LEU A 507 9.67 -5.35 -0.46
C LEU A 507 9.24 -5.98 0.87
N CYS A 508 9.49 -5.34 2.01
CA CYS A 508 9.11 -5.88 3.32
C CYS A 508 7.61 -6.18 3.45
N PRO A 509 6.68 -5.26 3.16
CA PRO A 509 5.25 -5.57 3.21
C PRO A 509 4.85 -6.66 2.21
N ILE A 510 5.47 -6.69 1.01
CA ILE A 510 5.21 -7.76 0.02
C ILE A 510 5.65 -9.12 0.56
N ILE A 511 6.80 -9.20 1.23
CA ILE A 511 7.29 -10.42 1.87
C ILE A 511 6.36 -10.85 3.01
N ILE A 512 5.92 -9.92 3.87
CA ILE A 512 4.98 -10.20 4.95
C ILE A 512 3.67 -10.77 4.40
N ALA A 513 3.11 -10.15 3.37
CA ALA A 513 1.90 -10.63 2.70
C ALA A 513 2.10 -12.01 2.04
N ALA A 514 3.30 -12.31 1.54
CA ALA A 514 3.61 -13.58 0.91
C ALA A 514 3.80 -14.72 1.92
N VAL A 515 4.40 -14.44 3.08
CA VAL A 515 4.75 -15.45 4.10
C VAL A 515 3.58 -15.73 5.05
N TRP A 516 2.90 -14.68 5.53
CA TRP A 516 1.87 -14.78 6.58
C TRP A 516 0.46 -14.46 6.08
N GLY A 517 0.29 -14.19 4.78
CA GLY A 517 -1.02 -13.91 4.19
C GLY A 517 -1.45 -12.45 4.30
N VAL A 518 -2.64 -12.17 3.72
CA VAL A 518 -3.19 -10.80 3.61
C VAL A 518 -4.31 -10.52 4.63
N GLU A 519 -4.83 -11.53 5.30
CA GLU A 519 -5.99 -11.37 6.20
C GLU A 519 -5.73 -10.38 7.33
N ASN A 520 -4.63 -10.56 8.08
CA ASN A 520 -4.18 -9.64 9.14
C ASN A 520 -3.01 -8.73 8.69
N PHE A 521 -2.98 -8.39 7.40
CA PHE A 521 -1.86 -7.65 6.83
C PHE A 521 -1.62 -6.31 7.53
N GLY A 522 -2.69 -5.54 7.79
CA GLY A 522 -2.60 -4.23 8.43
C GLY A 522 -1.93 -4.31 9.81
N THR A 523 -2.35 -5.25 10.64
CA THR A 523 -1.80 -5.48 11.98
C THR A 523 -0.37 -6.02 11.92
N ASN A 524 -0.11 -7.04 11.11
CA ASN A 524 1.19 -7.69 10.99
C ASN A 524 2.26 -6.74 10.42
N TRP A 525 1.92 -6.03 9.34
CA TRP A 525 2.79 -4.99 8.79
C TRP A 525 2.99 -3.84 9.78
N GLY A 526 1.91 -3.44 10.47
CA GLY A 526 1.96 -2.39 11.48
C GLY A 526 2.98 -2.67 12.59
N ILE A 527 3.07 -3.91 13.06
CA ILE A 527 4.05 -4.33 14.08
C ILE A 527 5.49 -4.16 13.56
N VAL A 528 5.78 -4.61 12.34
CA VAL A 528 7.12 -4.48 11.74
C VAL A 528 7.43 -3.03 11.38
N ALA A 529 6.43 -2.27 10.97
CA ALA A 529 6.57 -0.85 10.60
C ALA A 529 6.91 0.07 11.80
N MET A 530 6.88 -0.42 13.04
CA MET A 530 7.41 0.33 14.18
C MET A 530 8.95 0.34 14.23
N MET A 531 9.63 -0.58 13.55
CA MET A 531 11.08 -0.71 13.62
C MET A 531 11.85 0.52 13.10
N PRO A 532 11.43 1.21 12.03
CA PRO A 532 12.08 2.44 11.58
C PRO A 532 12.14 3.53 12.65
N ALA A 533 11.08 3.72 13.45
CA ALA A 533 11.08 4.71 14.54
C ALA A 533 12.14 4.45 15.60
N ALA A 534 12.22 3.20 16.05
CA ALA A 534 13.27 2.79 16.99
C ALA A 534 14.66 2.96 16.37
N GLY A 535 14.80 2.63 15.08
CA GLY A 535 16.02 2.81 14.32
C GLY A 535 16.42 4.29 14.18
N ALA A 536 15.49 5.14 13.80
CA ALA A 536 15.72 6.58 13.68
C ALA A 536 16.13 7.21 15.01
N ALA A 537 15.49 6.83 16.12
CA ALA A 537 15.85 7.32 17.44
C ALA A 537 17.29 6.91 17.83
N VAL A 538 17.65 5.64 17.67
CA VAL A 538 19.00 5.14 18.00
C VAL A 538 20.05 5.81 17.13
N TRP A 539 19.87 5.80 15.79
CA TRP A 539 20.87 6.36 14.90
C TRP A 539 20.92 7.88 14.90
N GLY A 540 19.78 8.55 15.19
CA GLY A 540 19.74 10.01 15.40
C GLY A 540 20.56 10.45 16.61
N VAL A 541 20.45 9.72 17.74
CA VAL A 541 21.26 9.99 18.94
C VAL A 541 22.75 9.69 18.67
N ILE A 542 23.06 8.58 18.01
CA ILE A 542 24.45 8.22 17.66
C ILE A 542 25.05 9.30 16.73
N TYR A 543 24.32 9.75 15.72
CA TYR A 543 24.77 10.81 14.83
C TYR A 543 25.03 12.11 15.58
N SER A 544 24.09 12.55 16.45
CA SER A 544 24.27 13.77 17.24
C SER A 544 25.49 13.69 18.16
N ALA A 545 25.70 12.55 18.81
CA ALA A 545 26.86 12.37 19.69
C ALA A 545 28.21 12.48 18.95
N PHE A 546 28.33 11.87 17.78
CA PHE A 546 29.54 11.98 16.95
C PHE A 546 29.71 13.36 16.34
N TYR A 547 28.60 14.01 15.96
CA TYR A 547 28.62 15.38 15.46
C TYR A 547 29.13 16.36 16.52
N ASP A 548 28.58 16.29 17.74
CA ASP A 548 28.98 17.12 18.89
C ASP A 548 30.45 16.83 19.30
N TRP A 549 30.87 15.57 19.27
CA TRP A 549 32.26 15.20 19.55
C TRP A 549 33.20 15.77 18.49
N GLY A 550 32.84 15.68 17.20
CA GLY A 550 33.62 16.24 16.09
C GLY A 550 33.70 17.78 16.16
N SER A 551 32.61 18.45 16.53
CA SER A 551 32.62 19.93 16.70
C SER A 551 33.52 20.35 17.86
N ALA A 552 33.50 19.64 18.98
CA ALA A 552 34.37 19.91 20.11
C ALA A 552 35.85 19.72 19.78
N ALA A 553 36.18 18.69 18.97
CA ALA A 553 37.55 18.45 18.52
C ALA A 553 38.06 19.50 17.52
N ALA A 554 37.16 20.05 16.66
CA ALA A 554 37.49 21.11 15.70
C ALA A 554 37.70 22.48 16.37
N ASN A 555 37.01 22.77 17.46
CA ASN A 555 37.09 24.03 18.22
C ASN A 555 38.35 24.18 19.09
N VAL A 556 39.29 23.25 19.05
CA VAL A 556 40.62 23.37 19.69
C VAL A 556 41.51 24.39 18.93
N VAL A 557 41.14 24.84 17.73
CA VAL A 557 41.81 25.91 17.00
C VAL A 557 41.02 27.22 17.21
N PRO A 558 41.57 28.22 17.93
CA PRO A 558 40.87 29.48 18.18
C PRO A 558 40.59 30.20 16.86
N PRO A 559 39.36 30.77 16.69
CA PRO A 559 39.05 31.56 15.49
C PRO A 559 39.94 32.80 15.45
N THR A 560 40.62 32.98 14.32
CA THR A 560 41.57 34.09 14.08
C THR A 560 40.89 35.40 13.67
N ASP A 561 39.56 35.47 13.59
CA ASP A 561 38.84 36.72 13.32
C ASP A 561 37.58 36.84 14.17
N GLY A 562 37.45 37.99 14.83
CA GLY A 562 36.45 38.36 15.81
C GLY A 562 34.99 38.42 15.31
N SER A 563 34.47 37.30 14.89
CA SER A 563 33.03 37.09 14.76
C SER A 563 32.49 36.53 16.07
N ASP A 564 31.55 37.21 16.68
CA ASP A 564 30.80 36.78 17.86
C ASP A 564 30.27 35.37 17.61
N GLY A 565 31.00 34.37 18.13
CA GLY A 565 30.77 32.98 17.83
C GLY A 565 29.82 32.34 18.82
N ASP A 566 28.68 31.92 18.33
CA ASP A 566 27.91 30.84 18.93
C ASP A 566 27.44 29.81 17.85
N ASP A 567 28.05 29.86 16.66
CA ASP A 567 27.78 28.85 15.62
C ASP A 567 28.70 27.64 15.81
N ILE A 568 28.28 26.69 16.65
CA ILE A 568 28.92 25.39 16.85
C ILE A 568 28.60 24.50 15.63
N LEU A 569 29.15 24.86 14.47
CA LEU A 569 29.03 24.05 13.26
C LEU A 569 30.27 23.14 13.15
N CYS A 570 30.02 21.85 12.95
CA CYS A 570 31.07 20.87 12.73
C CYS A 570 31.43 20.80 11.24
N TYR A 571 32.73 20.89 10.92
CA TYR A 571 33.23 20.81 9.54
C TYR A 571 34.20 19.65 9.37
N GLY A 572 34.06 18.93 8.26
CA GLY A 572 34.96 17.85 7.92
C GLY A 572 34.38 16.46 8.11
N LYS A 573 35.11 15.46 7.66
CA LYS A 573 34.67 14.07 7.65
C LYS A 573 34.50 13.45 9.05
N ASP A 574 35.22 13.96 10.03
CA ASP A 574 35.20 13.42 11.39
C ASP A 574 33.84 13.66 12.09
N CYS A 575 33.04 14.64 11.60
CA CYS A 575 31.71 14.92 12.09
C CYS A 575 30.68 13.84 11.75
N TYR A 576 30.90 13.04 10.73
CA TYR A 576 29.90 12.08 10.23
C TYR A 576 30.47 10.68 9.90
N ALA A 577 31.74 10.56 9.53
CA ALA A 577 32.32 9.32 9.02
C ALA A 577 32.18 8.12 9.96
N PRO A 578 32.44 8.24 11.29
CA PRO A 578 32.29 7.11 12.20
C PRO A 578 30.84 6.57 12.23
N THR A 579 29.86 7.47 12.23
CA THR A 579 28.44 7.10 12.21
C THR A 579 28.08 6.32 10.94
N PHE A 580 28.51 6.80 9.77
CA PHE A 580 28.18 6.16 8.50
C PHE A 580 28.90 4.82 8.28
N TRP A 581 30.11 4.63 8.85
CA TRP A 581 30.74 3.31 8.91
C TRP A 581 29.94 2.35 9.78
N ALA A 582 29.51 2.77 10.96
CA ALA A 582 28.67 1.96 11.84
C ALA A 582 27.32 1.61 11.16
N MET A 583 26.71 2.56 10.45
CA MET A 583 25.49 2.34 9.67
C MET A 583 25.69 1.30 8.55
N ALA A 584 26.80 1.36 7.81
CA ALA A 584 27.11 0.38 6.77
C ALA A 584 27.28 -1.03 7.34
N ILE A 585 27.97 -1.17 8.48
CA ILE A 585 28.12 -2.44 9.18
C ILE A 585 26.76 -2.98 9.63
N SER A 586 25.88 -2.12 10.17
CA SER A 586 24.52 -2.53 10.58
C SER A 586 23.71 -3.11 9.41
N VAL A 587 23.83 -2.55 8.22
CA VAL A 587 23.18 -3.06 7.01
C VAL A 587 23.72 -4.45 6.63
N TRP A 588 25.01 -4.70 6.79
CA TRP A 588 25.58 -6.03 6.52
C TRP A 588 25.08 -7.09 7.50
N VAL A 589 24.96 -6.71 8.78
CA VAL A 589 24.33 -7.56 9.79
C VAL A 589 22.88 -7.87 9.41
N ALA A 590 22.12 -6.88 8.96
CA ALA A 590 20.73 -7.05 8.48
C ALA A 590 20.65 -8.06 7.33
N CYS A 591 21.55 -7.97 6.35
CA CYS A 591 21.62 -8.94 5.25
C CYS A 591 21.85 -10.38 5.77
N GLY A 592 22.71 -10.55 6.77
CA GLY A 592 22.93 -11.83 7.45
C GLY A 592 21.66 -12.37 8.13
N LEU A 593 20.91 -11.50 8.85
CA LEU A 593 19.66 -11.87 9.52
C LEU A 593 18.58 -12.30 8.51
N TRP A 594 18.45 -11.61 7.39
CA TRP A 594 17.50 -11.95 6.33
C TRP A 594 17.86 -13.26 5.62
N LEU A 595 19.16 -13.51 5.38
CA LEU A 595 19.62 -14.80 4.87
C LEU A 595 19.32 -15.94 5.85
N TRP A 596 19.45 -15.67 7.16
CA TRP A 596 19.11 -16.64 8.20
C TRP A 596 17.61 -16.91 8.26
N ALA A 597 16.77 -15.89 8.20
CA ALA A 597 15.30 -16.03 8.11
C ALA A 597 14.88 -16.85 6.88
N TRP A 598 15.59 -16.70 5.76
CA TRP A 598 15.27 -17.39 4.51
C TRP A 598 15.78 -18.83 4.49
N ARG A 599 17.09 -19.06 4.80
CA ARG A 599 17.77 -20.36 4.62
C ARG A 599 18.10 -21.08 5.93
N GLY A 600 17.97 -20.43 7.06
CA GLY A 600 18.31 -20.96 8.38
C GLY A 600 17.44 -22.14 8.83
N PRO A 601 17.70 -22.68 10.03
CA PRO A 601 16.84 -23.70 10.63
C PRO A 601 15.42 -23.15 10.82
N GLY A 602 14.41 -23.83 10.24
CA GLY A 602 13.03 -23.34 10.25
C GLY A 602 12.76 -22.13 9.35
N GLY A 603 13.69 -21.78 8.45
CA GLY A 603 13.53 -20.68 7.50
C GLY A 603 12.51 -20.96 6.40
N TRP A 604 12.09 -19.90 5.71
CA TRP A 604 11.01 -19.94 4.72
C TRP A 604 11.25 -20.94 3.58
N LEU A 605 12.49 -21.04 3.09
CA LEU A 605 12.85 -22.00 2.04
C LEU A 605 12.61 -23.45 2.48
N ARG A 606 12.93 -23.78 3.75
CA ARG A 606 12.73 -25.14 4.29
C ARG A 606 11.27 -25.45 4.58
N ARG A 607 10.46 -24.42 4.83
CA ARG A 607 9.00 -24.54 5.00
C ARG A 607 8.27 -24.65 3.65
N GLY A 608 8.96 -24.56 2.52
CA GLY A 608 8.35 -24.55 1.18
C GLY A 608 7.63 -23.25 0.83
N VAL A 609 7.87 -22.16 1.58
CA VAL A 609 7.26 -20.87 1.30
C VAL A 609 8.02 -20.19 0.17
N ALA A 610 7.31 -19.92 -0.93
CA ALA A 610 7.83 -19.20 -2.09
C ALA A 610 7.84 -17.68 -1.80
N VAL A 611 9.01 -17.15 -1.45
CA VAL A 611 9.22 -15.73 -1.16
C VAL A 611 9.90 -15.02 -2.33
#